data_e58b67412f6ab6efed3c1a3466cbd080
#
_entry.id   e58b67412f6ab6efed3c1a3466cbd080
#
_cell.length_a   1.000
_cell.length_b   1.000
_cell.length_c   1.000
_cell.angle_alpha   90.00
_cell.angle_beta   90.00
_cell.angle_gamma   90.00
#
_symmetry.space_group_name_H-M   'P 1'
#
loop_
_entity.id
_entity.type
_entity.pdbx_description
1 polymer ?
#
loop_
_entity_poly.entity_id
_entity_poly.type
_entity_poly.pdbx_seq_one_letter_code
_entity_poly.pdbx_strand_id
1 'polypeptide(L)'
;MARKRKELPLLEKVTITDVAAEGKAIAKVNDLVIFVPYVVPGDVVDLQIKRKKHHYAEAEAVKFHEYSAVRAVPFCQHYGVCGGCKWQVLPYSEQIKYKQKQVTDNLTRIGKIELPEISPILGSEKTQFYRNKLEYTFSNKRWLTTEEVQQNVVYEQMNAVGFHIPNAFDKVLAIEKCWLQDDISNRIRNAVRDYAYQHNYSFINLRTHEGMLRNMIVRTSTTGELMVILICKIEKEEEMALFKQMLQYIADTFPEITSLLYIINNKCNDTITDLEVHTFKGKDHIFEEMEGLRFKVGPKSFYQTNSEQAYNLYKVARNFAGPVSYTHLRAHETEAELV
;
A
#
# COMPACT_ATOMS: atom_id res chain seq x y z
N MET A 1 -27.39 -30.12 4.37
CA MET A 1 -27.85 -29.47 3.12
C MET A 1 -27.28 -28.06 3.05
N ALA A 2 -26.38 -27.79 2.11
CA ALA A 2 -25.85 -26.44 1.90
C ALA A 2 -26.97 -25.53 1.38
N ARG A 3 -27.29 -24.46 2.09
CA ARG A 3 -28.27 -23.45 1.66
C ARG A 3 -27.79 -22.87 0.33
N LYS A 4 -28.52 -23.09 -0.78
CA LYS A 4 -28.26 -22.43 -2.07
C LYS A 4 -28.20 -20.93 -1.83
N ARG A 5 -27.04 -20.31 -2.03
CA ARG A 5 -26.90 -18.84 -1.98
C ARG A 5 -27.80 -18.27 -3.08
N LYS A 6 -28.78 -17.44 -2.68
CA LYS A 6 -29.65 -16.74 -3.63
C LYS A 6 -28.74 -15.87 -4.51
N GLU A 7 -28.76 -16.06 -5.81
CA GLU A 7 -28.07 -15.19 -6.74
C GLU A 7 -28.59 -13.76 -6.58
N LEU A 8 -27.64 -12.84 -6.39
CA LEU A 8 -27.95 -11.42 -6.28
C LEU A 8 -28.15 -10.85 -7.70
N PRO A 9 -29.03 -9.83 -7.87
CA PRO A 9 -29.42 -9.35 -9.18
C PRO A 9 -28.26 -8.73 -9.96
N LEU A 10 -28.30 -8.91 -11.27
CA LEU A 10 -27.55 -8.12 -12.24
C LEU A 10 -28.35 -6.85 -12.56
N LEU A 11 -27.73 -5.70 -12.52
CA LEU A 11 -28.30 -4.41 -12.92
C LEU A 11 -27.61 -3.97 -14.21
N GLU A 12 -28.41 -3.81 -15.25
CA GLU A 12 -27.88 -3.51 -16.58
C GLU A 12 -27.84 -1.99 -16.85
N LYS A 13 -26.83 -1.55 -17.62
CA LYS A 13 -26.66 -0.17 -18.12
C LYS A 13 -26.79 0.92 -17.03
N VAL A 14 -26.13 0.69 -15.90
CA VAL A 14 -26.15 1.63 -14.78
C VAL A 14 -25.07 2.68 -15.01
N THR A 15 -25.43 3.96 -14.92
CA THR A 15 -24.50 5.08 -14.97
C THR A 15 -23.85 5.30 -13.62
N ILE A 16 -22.55 5.41 -13.58
CA ILE A 16 -21.77 5.81 -12.41
C ILE A 16 -21.84 7.33 -12.27
N THR A 17 -22.21 7.81 -11.08
CA THR A 17 -22.56 9.22 -10.88
C THR A 17 -21.62 9.99 -9.99
N ASP A 18 -20.89 9.34 -9.07
CA ASP A 18 -20.05 10.02 -8.08
C ASP A 18 -18.92 9.10 -7.59
N VAL A 19 -18.06 9.63 -6.72
CA VAL A 19 -16.96 8.89 -6.06
C VAL A 19 -17.16 8.96 -4.55
N ALA A 20 -17.00 7.82 -3.89
CA ALA A 20 -17.01 7.67 -2.45
C ALA A 20 -15.58 7.56 -1.88
N ALA A 21 -15.52 7.42 -0.56
CA ALA A 21 -14.29 7.10 0.15
C ALA A 21 -13.62 5.82 -0.39
N GLU A 22 -12.31 5.71 -0.16
CA GLU A 22 -11.50 4.52 -0.49
C GLU A 22 -11.45 4.17 -1.99
N GLY A 23 -11.72 5.14 -2.87
CA GLY A 23 -11.66 4.94 -4.32
C GLY A 23 -12.80 4.11 -4.90
N LYS A 24 -13.89 3.90 -4.17
CA LYS A 24 -15.12 3.34 -4.73
C LYS A 24 -15.91 4.42 -5.44
N ALA A 25 -16.50 4.09 -6.56
CA ALA A 25 -17.47 4.96 -7.22
C ALA A 25 -18.88 4.65 -6.74
N ILE A 26 -19.81 5.56 -7.03
CA ILE A 26 -21.21 5.49 -6.62
C ILE A 26 -22.11 5.43 -7.86
N ALA A 27 -23.07 4.50 -7.81
CA ALA A 27 -24.25 4.52 -8.63
C ALA A 27 -25.49 4.59 -7.73
N LYS A 28 -26.62 5.07 -8.28
CA LYS A 28 -27.92 5.05 -7.61
C LYS A 28 -28.96 4.38 -8.50
N VAL A 29 -29.63 3.37 -7.95
CA VAL A 29 -30.72 2.67 -8.64
C VAL A 29 -31.87 2.50 -7.65
N ASN A 30 -33.05 3.07 -7.95
CA ASN A 30 -34.22 3.03 -7.09
C ASN A 30 -33.91 3.39 -5.62
N ASP A 31 -33.28 4.54 -5.41
CA ASP A 31 -32.81 5.08 -4.12
C ASP A 31 -31.75 4.23 -3.38
N LEU A 32 -31.36 3.09 -3.94
CA LEU A 32 -30.27 2.29 -3.39
C LEU A 32 -28.93 2.84 -3.86
N VAL A 33 -28.07 3.18 -2.92
CA VAL A 33 -26.67 3.54 -3.18
C VAL A 33 -25.86 2.27 -3.43
N ILE A 34 -25.10 2.25 -4.53
CA ILE A 34 -24.29 1.10 -4.92
C ILE A 34 -22.83 1.55 -5.01
N PHE A 35 -21.96 0.90 -4.24
CA PHE A 35 -20.52 1.12 -4.26
C PHE A 35 -19.86 0.16 -5.24
N VAL A 36 -19.08 0.71 -6.17
CA VAL A 36 -18.44 -0.05 -7.25
C VAL A 36 -16.96 0.32 -7.35
N PRO A 37 -16.03 -0.63 -7.23
CA PRO A 37 -14.61 -0.38 -7.44
C PRO A 37 -14.27 -0.29 -8.93
N TYR A 38 -13.15 0.37 -9.26
CA TYR A 38 -12.52 0.41 -10.58
C TYR A 38 -13.33 1.02 -11.72
N VAL A 39 -14.38 1.74 -11.39
CA VAL A 39 -15.17 2.55 -12.33
C VAL A 39 -15.08 4.03 -11.96
N VAL A 40 -15.44 4.91 -12.88
CA VAL A 40 -15.41 6.36 -12.69
C VAL A 40 -16.74 7.00 -13.09
N PRO A 41 -17.09 8.19 -12.57
CA PRO A 41 -18.29 8.89 -12.98
C PRO A 41 -18.37 9.09 -14.49
N GLY A 42 -19.53 8.78 -15.05
CA GLY A 42 -19.80 8.79 -16.49
C GLY A 42 -19.59 7.43 -17.17
N ASP A 43 -19.00 6.42 -16.52
CA ASP A 43 -19.05 5.05 -17.05
C ASP A 43 -20.50 4.53 -17.04
N VAL A 44 -20.89 3.79 -18.08
CA VAL A 44 -22.16 3.04 -18.16
C VAL A 44 -21.85 1.55 -18.17
N VAL A 45 -22.28 0.85 -17.12
CA VAL A 45 -21.84 -0.52 -16.85
C VAL A 45 -22.98 -1.44 -16.40
N ASP A 46 -22.80 -2.75 -16.61
CA ASP A 46 -23.61 -3.76 -15.95
C ASP A 46 -22.97 -4.10 -14.62
N LEU A 47 -23.79 -4.07 -13.55
CA LEU A 47 -23.35 -4.25 -12.17
C LEU A 47 -23.86 -5.58 -11.59
N GLN A 48 -22.95 -6.50 -11.30
CA GLN A 48 -23.28 -7.69 -10.50
C GLN A 48 -23.24 -7.34 -9.02
N ILE A 49 -24.37 -7.36 -8.36
CA ILE A 49 -24.45 -7.16 -6.91
C ILE A 49 -23.72 -8.32 -6.21
N LYS A 50 -22.77 -7.98 -5.33
CA LYS A 50 -22.01 -8.94 -4.49
C LYS A 50 -22.53 -8.99 -3.06
N ARG A 51 -23.00 -7.86 -2.56
CA ARG A 51 -23.54 -7.72 -1.20
C ARG A 51 -24.64 -6.68 -1.18
N LYS A 52 -25.74 -6.97 -0.52
CA LYS A 52 -26.85 -6.03 -0.33
C LYS A 52 -27.15 -5.84 1.16
N LYS A 53 -27.23 -4.60 1.59
CA LYS A 53 -27.67 -4.14 2.90
C LYS A 53 -28.97 -3.33 2.74
N HIS A 54 -29.56 -2.87 3.85
CA HIS A 54 -30.82 -2.14 3.81
C HIS A 54 -30.70 -0.83 3.01
N HIS A 55 -29.61 -0.07 3.21
CA HIS A 55 -29.43 1.27 2.63
C HIS A 55 -28.38 1.33 1.50
N TYR A 56 -27.63 0.27 1.26
CA TYR A 56 -26.61 0.24 0.22
C TYR A 56 -26.32 -1.16 -0.30
N ALA A 57 -25.68 -1.20 -1.45
CA ALA A 57 -25.13 -2.43 -2.01
C ALA A 57 -23.66 -2.25 -2.42
N GLU A 58 -22.94 -3.35 -2.54
CA GLU A 58 -21.64 -3.44 -3.15
C GLU A 58 -21.73 -4.27 -4.41
N ALA A 59 -21.18 -3.80 -5.51
CA ALA A 59 -21.24 -4.46 -6.80
C ALA A 59 -19.87 -4.43 -7.51
N GLU A 60 -19.74 -5.26 -8.51
CA GLU A 60 -18.65 -5.26 -9.47
C GLU A 60 -19.18 -4.98 -10.87
N ALA A 61 -18.47 -4.16 -11.64
CA ALA A 61 -18.75 -3.95 -13.04
C ALA A 61 -18.33 -5.20 -13.83
N VAL A 62 -19.28 -5.84 -14.49
CA VAL A 62 -19.02 -7.06 -15.27
C VAL A 62 -18.99 -6.81 -16.77
N LYS A 63 -19.56 -5.68 -17.22
CA LYS A 63 -19.54 -5.26 -18.61
C LYS A 63 -19.58 -3.74 -18.70
N PHE A 64 -18.76 -3.17 -19.56
CA PHE A 64 -18.78 -1.74 -19.88
C PHE A 64 -19.53 -1.56 -21.21
N HIS A 65 -20.51 -0.66 -21.20
CA HIS A 65 -21.23 -0.22 -22.41
C HIS A 65 -20.63 1.08 -22.94
N GLU A 66 -20.30 2.01 -22.04
CA GLU A 66 -19.67 3.28 -22.37
C GLU A 66 -18.58 3.59 -21.34
N TYR A 67 -17.45 4.07 -21.83
CA TYR A 67 -16.36 4.58 -20.98
C TYR A 67 -16.48 6.08 -20.84
N SER A 68 -16.34 6.57 -19.64
CA SER A 68 -16.31 8.01 -19.34
C SER A 68 -15.15 8.70 -20.04
N ALA A 69 -15.40 9.91 -20.54
CA ALA A 69 -14.36 10.75 -21.16
C ALA A 69 -13.27 11.20 -20.18
N VAL A 70 -13.54 11.19 -18.88
CA VAL A 70 -12.55 11.54 -17.84
C VAL A 70 -11.71 10.34 -17.41
N ARG A 71 -11.93 9.16 -17.96
CA ARG A 71 -11.22 7.96 -17.58
C ARG A 71 -9.75 8.01 -18.00
N ALA A 72 -8.84 7.69 -17.09
CA ALA A 72 -7.42 7.54 -17.38
C ALA A 72 -7.03 6.08 -17.56
N VAL A 73 -6.00 5.83 -18.36
CA VAL A 73 -5.37 4.52 -18.47
C VAL A 73 -4.44 4.32 -17.26
N PRO A 74 -4.61 3.26 -16.47
CA PRO A 74 -3.69 2.96 -15.38
C PRO A 74 -2.26 2.75 -15.88
N PHE A 75 -1.30 3.38 -15.23
CA PHE A 75 0.13 3.23 -15.58
C PHE A 75 0.73 1.95 -15.00
N CYS A 76 0.10 1.33 -14.02
CA CYS A 76 0.59 0.13 -13.35
C CYS A 76 -0.10 -1.12 -13.89
N GLN A 77 0.68 -2.07 -14.41
CA GLN A 77 0.17 -3.36 -14.90
C GLN A 77 -0.55 -4.20 -13.84
N HIS A 78 -0.28 -3.96 -12.55
CA HIS A 78 -0.90 -4.67 -11.43
C HIS A 78 -2.17 -3.99 -10.91
N TYR A 79 -2.60 -2.88 -11.54
CA TYR A 79 -3.81 -2.18 -11.12
C TYR A 79 -5.05 -3.06 -11.31
N GLY A 80 -5.96 -3.01 -10.36
CA GLY A 80 -7.17 -3.84 -10.36
C GLY A 80 -7.00 -5.20 -9.68
N VAL A 81 -5.76 -5.71 -9.55
CA VAL A 81 -5.43 -6.94 -8.84
C VAL A 81 -4.70 -6.62 -7.53
N CYS A 82 -3.66 -5.81 -7.58
CA CYS A 82 -2.95 -5.33 -6.41
C CYS A 82 -3.84 -4.43 -5.53
N GLY A 83 -3.88 -4.69 -4.23
CA GLY A 83 -4.67 -3.90 -3.28
C GLY A 83 -4.14 -2.50 -2.97
N GLY A 84 -2.95 -2.13 -3.46
CA GLY A 84 -2.25 -0.90 -3.06
C GLY A 84 -2.84 0.39 -3.63
N CYS A 85 -3.26 0.39 -4.89
CA CYS A 85 -3.78 1.57 -5.59
C CYS A 85 -5.25 1.42 -5.92
N LYS A 86 -6.04 2.48 -5.71
CA LYS A 86 -7.50 2.46 -5.89
C LYS A 86 -8.00 3.32 -7.06
N TRP A 87 -7.26 4.36 -7.44
CA TRP A 87 -7.77 5.45 -8.26
C TRP A 87 -7.00 5.70 -9.56
N GLN A 88 -6.19 4.77 -10.05
CA GLN A 88 -5.40 5.00 -11.26
C GLN A 88 -6.22 5.20 -12.54
N VAL A 89 -7.48 4.77 -12.53
CA VAL A 89 -8.43 5.02 -13.64
C VAL A 89 -9.00 6.44 -13.64
N LEU A 90 -8.72 7.24 -12.60
CA LEU A 90 -9.16 8.62 -12.49
C LEU A 90 -7.95 9.56 -12.53
N PRO A 91 -7.92 10.59 -13.39
CA PRO A 91 -6.83 11.57 -13.42
C PRO A 91 -6.63 12.23 -12.06
N TYR A 92 -5.40 12.59 -11.72
CA TYR A 92 -5.10 13.15 -10.40
C TYR A 92 -5.87 14.44 -10.11
N SER A 93 -6.08 15.29 -11.12
CA SER A 93 -6.92 16.49 -11.00
C SER A 93 -8.36 16.18 -10.55
N GLU A 94 -8.93 15.08 -11.01
CA GLU A 94 -10.25 14.65 -10.58
C GLU A 94 -10.19 13.98 -9.18
N GLN A 95 -9.12 13.21 -8.89
CA GLN A 95 -8.94 12.61 -7.57
C GLN A 95 -8.94 13.67 -6.46
N ILE A 96 -8.25 14.80 -6.65
CA ILE A 96 -8.21 15.87 -5.64
C ILE A 96 -9.55 16.57 -5.49
N LYS A 97 -10.33 16.79 -6.56
CA LYS A 97 -11.69 17.32 -6.49
C LYS A 97 -12.61 16.44 -5.62
N TYR A 98 -12.59 15.11 -5.87
CA TYR A 98 -13.41 14.18 -5.09
C TYR A 98 -12.93 14.05 -3.65
N LYS A 99 -11.63 14.16 -3.37
CA LYS A 99 -11.10 14.20 -2.00
C LYS A 99 -11.56 15.45 -1.26
N GLN A 100 -11.53 16.61 -1.90
CA GLN A 100 -12.07 17.84 -1.30
C GLN A 100 -13.56 17.74 -1.05
N LYS A 101 -14.32 17.26 -2.05
CA LYS A 101 -15.76 17.01 -1.91
C LYS A 101 -16.06 16.09 -0.73
N GLN A 102 -15.30 15.01 -0.56
CA GLN A 102 -15.47 14.08 0.55
C GLN A 102 -15.29 14.77 1.91
N VAL A 103 -14.27 15.61 2.06
CA VAL A 103 -14.05 16.36 3.32
C VAL A 103 -15.22 17.29 3.57
N THR A 104 -15.65 18.08 2.57
CA THR A 104 -16.80 18.97 2.67
C THR A 104 -18.07 18.20 3.05
N ASP A 105 -18.39 17.11 2.34
CA ASP A 105 -19.57 16.29 2.61
C ASP A 105 -19.53 15.67 4.03
N ASN A 106 -18.38 15.22 4.49
CA ASN A 106 -18.25 14.66 5.84
C ASN A 106 -18.50 15.71 6.92
N LEU A 107 -17.94 16.90 6.77
CA LEU A 107 -18.12 17.99 7.74
C LEU A 107 -19.55 18.54 7.74
N THR A 108 -20.13 18.76 6.56
CA THR A 108 -21.48 19.36 6.46
C THR A 108 -22.61 18.36 6.73
N ARG A 109 -22.54 17.15 6.15
CA ARG A 109 -23.64 16.18 6.23
C ARG A 109 -23.56 15.26 7.43
N ILE A 110 -22.35 14.81 7.82
CA ILE A 110 -22.13 13.93 8.96
C ILE A 110 -21.88 14.74 10.21
N GLY A 111 -20.92 15.68 10.13
CA GLY A 111 -20.55 16.57 11.23
C GLY A 111 -21.61 17.64 11.53
N LYS A 112 -22.47 17.94 10.56
CA LYS A 112 -23.50 19.00 10.65
C LYS A 112 -22.91 20.35 11.05
N ILE A 113 -21.70 20.63 10.56
CA ILE A 113 -20.96 21.87 10.84
C ILE A 113 -21.27 22.85 9.73
N GLU A 114 -21.61 24.08 10.10
CA GLU A 114 -21.62 25.21 9.16
C GLU A 114 -20.17 25.61 8.88
N LEU A 115 -19.77 25.52 7.62
CA LEU A 115 -18.40 25.74 7.21
C LEU A 115 -18.19 27.13 6.65
N PRO A 116 -17.08 27.81 7.00
CA PRO A 116 -16.61 28.94 6.22
C PRO A 116 -16.19 28.47 4.83
N GLU A 117 -15.77 29.40 3.99
CA GLU A 117 -15.17 29.07 2.71
C GLU A 117 -13.96 28.15 2.91
N ILE A 118 -14.01 26.97 2.29
CA ILE A 118 -12.92 25.98 2.37
C ILE A 118 -11.90 26.30 1.28
N SER A 119 -10.65 26.48 1.69
CA SER A 119 -9.53 26.64 0.75
C SER A 119 -9.42 25.45 -0.19
N PRO A 120 -8.99 25.65 -1.45
CA PRO A 120 -8.72 24.54 -2.36
C PRO A 120 -7.73 23.51 -1.77
N ILE A 121 -7.99 22.24 -2.02
CA ILE A 121 -7.12 21.16 -1.58
C ILE A 121 -5.72 21.32 -2.17
N LEU A 122 -4.70 21.20 -1.33
CA LEU A 122 -3.31 21.19 -1.76
C LEU A 122 -2.93 19.81 -2.32
N GLY A 123 -2.77 19.73 -3.63
CA GLY A 123 -2.34 18.51 -4.32
C GLY A 123 -0.86 18.19 -4.08
N SER A 124 -0.50 16.92 -4.27
CA SER A 124 0.90 16.49 -4.29
C SER A 124 1.48 16.74 -5.68
N GLU A 125 2.69 17.25 -5.75
CA GLU A 125 3.41 17.47 -7.02
C GLU A 125 3.74 16.12 -7.68
N LYS A 126 4.25 15.17 -6.88
CA LYS A 126 4.54 13.82 -7.34
C LYS A 126 3.36 12.89 -7.11
N THR A 127 2.92 12.21 -8.15
CA THR A 127 1.87 11.19 -8.11
C THR A 127 2.41 9.76 -8.25
N GLN A 128 3.71 9.63 -8.58
CA GLN A 128 4.49 8.41 -8.67
C GLN A 128 5.81 8.61 -7.92
N PHE A 129 6.43 7.51 -7.46
CA PHE A 129 7.73 7.50 -6.79
C PHE A 129 7.83 8.44 -5.58
N TYR A 130 6.71 8.67 -4.89
CA TYR A 130 6.64 9.59 -3.76
C TYR A 130 6.80 8.90 -2.39
N ARG A 131 6.63 7.57 -2.33
CA ARG A 131 6.72 6.84 -1.07
C ARG A 131 8.18 6.60 -0.68
N ASN A 132 8.46 6.83 0.58
CA ASN A 132 9.76 6.54 1.18
C ASN A 132 9.81 5.17 1.88
N LYS A 133 8.69 4.43 1.98
CA LYS A 133 8.64 3.09 2.58
C LYS A 133 7.68 2.19 1.82
N LEU A 134 8.14 0.99 1.49
CA LEU A 134 7.29 -0.14 1.09
C LEU A 134 7.69 -1.39 1.87
N GLU A 135 6.70 -2.22 2.15
CA GLU A 135 6.85 -3.52 2.78
C GLU A 135 6.30 -4.59 1.85
N TYR A 136 7.14 -5.56 1.51
CA TYR A 136 6.82 -6.67 0.63
C TYR A 136 6.71 -7.95 1.44
N THR A 137 5.74 -8.79 1.10
CA THR A 137 5.55 -10.10 1.72
C THR A 137 6.08 -11.18 0.80
N PHE A 138 6.81 -12.14 1.39
CA PHE A 138 7.11 -13.43 0.77
C PHE A 138 5.96 -14.40 1.07
N SER A 139 5.55 -15.19 0.11
CA SER A 139 4.55 -16.24 0.33
C SER A 139 4.78 -17.41 -0.61
N ASN A 140 4.57 -18.62 -0.12
CA ASN A 140 4.54 -19.82 -0.95
C ASN A 140 3.18 -20.02 -1.65
N LYS A 141 2.30 -19.02 -1.59
CA LYS A 141 0.97 -19.00 -2.23
C LYS A 141 0.82 -17.81 -3.15
N ARG A 142 1.41 -17.92 -4.35
CA ARG A 142 1.26 -16.95 -5.42
C ARG A 142 -0.22 -16.81 -5.81
N TRP A 143 -0.66 -15.57 -5.97
CA TRP A 143 -1.92 -15.26 -6.65
C TRP A 143 -1.73 -15.38 -8.15
N LEU A 144 -2.57 -16.18 -8.81
CA LEU A 144 -2.66 -16.22 -10.27
C LEU A 144 -3.70 -15.21 -10.74
N THR A 145 -3.34 -14.39 -11.72
CA THR A 145 -4.27 -13.45 -12.35
C THR A 145 -5.29 -14.21 -13.20
N THR A 146 -6.37 -13.53 -13.58
CA THR A 146 -7.39 -14.14 -14.45
C THR A 146 -6.79 -14.57 -15.79
N GLU A 147 -5.87 -13.77 -16.32
CA GLU A 147 -5.17 -14.05 -17.57
C GLU A 147 -4.27 -15.29 -17.44
N GLU A 148 -3.50 -15.40 -16.36
CA GLU A 148 -2.66 -16.56 -16.09
C GLU A 148 -3.49 -17.85 -15.97
N VAL A 149 -4.65 -17.77 -15.31
CA VAL A 149 -5.58 -18.91 -15.18
C VAL A 149 -6.18 -19.29 -16.53
N GLN A 150 -6.60 -18.30 -17.34
CA GLN A 150 -7.17 -18.56 -18.68
C GLN A 150 -6.14 -19.14 -19.65
N GLN A 151 -4.89 -18.75 -19.53
CA GLN A 151 -3.78 -19.25 -20.33
C GLN A 151 -3.21 -20.57 -19.82
N ASN A 152 -3.76 -21.12 -18.71
CA ASN A 152 -3.26 -22.32 -18.04
C ASN A 152 -1.76 -22.24 -17.70
N VAL A 153 -1.30 -21.07 -17.27
CA VAL A 153 0.11 -20.88 -16.87
C VAL A 153 0.43 -21.79 -15.67
N VAL A 154 1.47 -22.58 -15.83
CA VAL A 154 1.96 -23.49 -14.77
C VAL A 154 3.29 -22.95 -14.26
N TYR A 155 3.38 -22.76 -12.96
CA TYR A 155 4.60 -22.38 -12.27
C TYR A 155 5.23 -23.61 -11.60
N GLU A 156 6.53 -23.79 -11.72
CA GLU A 156 7.27 -24.85 -11.02
C GLU A 156 7.14 -24.71 -9.50
N GLN A 157 7.07 -23.46 -9.02
CA GLN A 157 6.83 -23.16 -7.61
C GLN A 157 5.88 -21.97 -7.47
N MET A 158 5.04 -22.04 -6.45
CA MET A 158 4.04 -21.01 -6.16
C MET A 158 4.56 -19.92 -5.20
N ASN A 159 5.87 -19.69 -5.20
CA ASN A 159 6.50 -18.63 -4.42
C ASN A 159 6.25 -17.26 -5.07
N ALA A 160 6.02 -16.25 -4.25
CA ALA A 160 5.79 -14.87 -4.70
C ALA A 160 6.36 -13.86 -3.70
N VAL A 161 6.88 -12.76 -4.22
CA VAL A 161 7.25 -11.58 -3.45
C VAL A 161 6.44 -10.38 -3.95
N GLY A 162 5.72 -9.72 -3.06
CA GLY A 162 4.91 -8.58 -3.45
C GLY A 162 3.89 -8.17 -2.41
N PHE A 163 2.64 -7.96 -2.83
CA PHE A 163 1.59 -7.47 -1.96
C PHE A 163 0.42 -8.45 -1.85
N HIS A 164 -0.25 -8.42 -0.70
CA HIS A 164 -1.46 -9.18 -0.48
C HIS A 164 -2.59 -8.77 -1.42
N ILE A 165 -3.37 -9.75 -1.83
CA ILE A 165 -4.63 -9.51 -2.56
C ILE A 165 -5.72 -9.07 -1.56
N PRO A 166 -6.55 -8.09 -1.91
CA PRO A 166 -7.68 -7.73 -1.09
C PRO A 166 -8.56 -8.94 -0.76
N ASN A 167 -8.93 -9.10 0.50
CA ASN A 167 -9.72 -10.21 1.04
C ASN A 167 -9.08 -11.60 0.96
N ALA A 168 -7.79 -11.72 0.62
CA ALA A 168 -7.06 -12.98 0.59
C ALA A 168 -5.71 -12.82 1.30
N PHE A 169 -5.74 -12.85 2.64
CA PHE A 169 -4.57 -12.57 3.49
C PHE A 169 -3.38 -13.51 3.26
N ASP A 170 -3.63 -14.73 2.80
CA ASP A 170 -2.60 -15.75 2.54
C ASP A 170 -2.11 -15.79 1.09
N LYS A 171 -2.63 -14.93 0.22
CA LYS A 171 -2.25 -14.85 -1.19
C LYS A 171 -1.45 -13.59 -1.47
N VAL A 172 -0.36 -13.75 -2.18
CA VAL A 172 0.52 -12.66 -2.58
C VAL A 172 0.61 -12.58 -4.10
N LEU A 173 0.35 -11.38 -4.63
CA LEU A 173 0.61 -11.07 -6.03
C LEU A 173 2.11 -10.82 -6.20
N ALA A 174 2.74 -11.55 -7.10
CA ALA A 174 4.11 -11.25 -7.48
C ALA A 174 4.18 -9.92 -8.22
N ILE A 175 4.99 -8.99 -7.73
CA ILE A 175 5.11 -7.64 -8.30
C ILE A 175 6.41 -7.52 -9.08
N GLU A 176 6.34 -7.09 -10.34
CA GLU A 176 7.52 -6.80 -11.14
C GLU A 176 7.96 -5.34 -11.01
N LYS A 177 7.00 -4.41 -11.04
CA LYS A 177 7.26 -2.99 -10.86
C LYS A 177 6.17 -2.33 -10.02
N CYS A 178 6.58 -1.65 -8.95
CA CYS A 178 5.73 -0.74 -8.19
C CYS A 178 6.14 0.69 -8.50
N TRP A 179 5.18 1.55 -8.78
CA TRP A 179 5.37 2.95 -9.15
C TRP A 179 5.26 3.91 -7.96
N LEU A 180 5.13 3.38 -6.74
CA LEU A 180 4.94 4.21 -5.55
C LEU A 180 6.26 4.64 -4.91
N GLN A 181 7.30 3.81 -4.96
CA GLN A 181 8.63 4.09 -4.41
C GLN A 181 9.67 4.10 -5.53
N ASP A 182 10.79 4.76 -5.31
CA ASP A 182 11.92 4.81 -6.23
C ASP A 182 12.29 3.43 -6.78
N ASP A 183 12.78 3.38 -8.02
CA ASP A 183 13.03 2.14 -8.75
C ASP A 183 14.07 1.24 -8.08
N ILE A 184 14.93 1.78 -7.23
CA ILE A 184 15.87 0.97 -6.44
C ILE A 184 15.12 -0.10 -5.61
N SER A 185 13.91 0.20 -5.11
CA SER A 185 13.14 -0.78 -4.35
C SER A 185 12.65 -1.94 -5.22
N ASN A 186 12.33 -1.69 -6.51
CA ASN A 186 12.01 -2.74 -7.47
C ASN A 186 13.22 -3.62 -7.77
N ARG A 187 14.38 -2.99 -8.00
CA ARG A 187 15.65 -3.69 -8.27
C ARG A 187 16.03 -4.61 -7.12
N ILE A 188 15.99 -4.10 -5.88
CA ILE A 188 16.30 -4.90 -4.68
C ILE A 188 15.32 -6.05 -4.53
N ARG A 189 13.99 -5.77 -4.59
CA ARG A 189 12.97 -6.82 -4.46
C ARG A 189 13.13 -7.93 -5.49
N ASN A 190 13.32 -7.57 -6.75
CA ASN A 190 13.47 -8.54 -7.82
C ASN A 190 14.76 -9.37 -7.65
N ALA A 191 15.89 -8.73 -7.34
CA ALA A 191 17.16 -9.43 -7.10
C ALA A 191 17.05 -10.41 -5.90
N VAL A 192 16.43 -9.99 -4.80
CA VAL A 192 16.23 -10.87 -3.63
C VAL A 192 15.32 -12.04 -3.99
N ARG A 193 14.24 -11.79 -4.73
CA ARG A 193 13.35 -12.85 -5.24
C ARG A 193 14.12 -13.86 -6.09
N ASP A 194 14.86 -13.38 -7.07
CA ASP A 194 15.55 -14.23 -8.05
C ASP A 194 16.65 -15.04 -7.38
N TYR A 195 17.40 -14.42 -6.45
CA TYR A 195 18.37 -15.13 -5.63
C TYR A 195 17.71 -16.22 -4.76
N ALA A 196 16.57 -15.90 -4.14
CA ALA A 196 15.83 -16.85 -3.34
C ALA A 196 15.32 -18.04 -4.16
N TYR A 197 14.90 -17.83 -5.41
CA TYR A 197 14.49 -18.90 -6.32
C TYR A 197 15.67 -19.79 -6.72
N GLN A 198 16.79 -19.17 -7.11
CA GLN A 198 18.00 -19.89 -7.56
C GLN A 198 18.59 -20.79 -6.44
N HIS A 199 18.48 -20.35 -5.20
CA HIS A 199 19.05 -21.04 -4.05
C HIS A 199 18.02 -21.78 -3.20
N ASN A 200 16.77 -21.95 -3.71
CA ASN A 200 15.69 -22.71 -3.08
C ASN A 200 15.34 -22.30 -1.65
N TYR A 201 15.35 -20.99 -1.37
CA TYR A 201 14.87 -20.48 -0.08
C TYR A 201 13.38 -20.76 0.09
N SER A 202 13.00 -21.19 1.29
CA SER A 202 11.59 -21.37 1.63
C SER A 202 10.92 -20.05 1.94
N PHE A 203 9.73 -19.82 1.34
CA PHE A 203 8.89 -18.67 1.61
C PHE A 203 7.83 -19.05 2.63
N ILE A 204 7.42 -18.08 3.47
CA ILE A 204 6.44 -18.35 4.52
C ILE A 204 5.11 -18.85 3.95
N ASN A 205 4.56 -19.86 4.58
CA ASN A 205 3.15 -20.20 4.47
C ASN A 205 2.38 -19.46 5.57
N LEU A 206 1.59 -18.48 5.20
CA LEU A 206 0.87 -17.61 6.14
C LEU A 206 -0.24 -18.34 6.94
N ARG A 207 -0.56 -19.59 6.62
CA ARG A 207 -1.52 -20.42 7.38
C ARG A 207 -0.84 -21.40 8.33
N THR A 208 0.26 -22.02 7.91
CA THR A 208 0.99 -22.98 8.75
C THR A 208 2.16 -22.33 9.49
N HIS A 209 2.53 -21.11 9.11
CA HIS A 209 3.69 -20.38 9.64
C HIS A 209 5.02 -21.09 9.44
N GLU A 210 5.13 -21.88 8.38
CA GLU A 210 6.33 -22.58 7.96
C GLU A 210 7.03 -21.84 6.82
N GLY A 211 8.35 -21.88 6.77
CA GLY A 211 9.17 -21.20 5.76
C GLY A 211 10.00 -20.07 6.36
N MET A 212 11.13 -19.77 5.73
CA MET A 212 12.16 -18.86 6.24
C MET A 212 11.85 -17.39 5.94
N LEU A 213 11.65 -17.02 4.66
CA LEU A 213 11.48 -15.63 4.25
C LEU A 213 10.06 -15.15 4.50
N ARG A 214 9.92 -14.03 5.24
CA ARG A 214 8.61 -13.48 5.62
C ARG A 214 8.32 -12.15 4.94
N ASN A 215 9.06 -11.10 5.28
CA ASN A 215 8.84 -9.76 4.78
C ASN A 215 10.16 -9.10 4.41
N MET A 216 10.08 -8.10 3.53
CA MET A 216 11.17 -7.19 3.23
C MET A 216 10.65 -5.77 3.24
N ILE A 217 11.31 -4.90 4.02
CA ILE A 217 11.00 -3.48 4.07
C ILE A 217 12.13 -2.72 3.38
N VAL A 218 11.76 -1.83 2.47
CA VAL A 218 12.69 -0.89 1.83
C VAL A 218 12.30 0.52 2.23
N ARG A 219 13.25 1.27 2.78
CA ARG A 219 13.10 2.69 3.11
C ARG A 219 14.14 3.52 2.38
N THR A 220 13.70 4.59 1.75
CA THR A 220 14.54 5.63 1.18
C THR A 220 14.37 6.92 1.98
N SER A 221 15.33 7.80 1.95
CA SER A 221 15.26 9.10 2.61
C SER A 221 15.56 10.25 1.65
N THR A 222 15.17 11.46 2.04
CA THR A 222 15.50 12.71 1.31
C THR A 222 16.99 13.00 1.29
N THR A 223 17.76 12.42 2.19
CA THR A 223 19.23 12.52 2.24
C THR A 223 19.95 11.54 1.31
N GLY A 224 19.20 10.71 0.56
CA GLY A 224 19.77 9.68 -0.31
C GLY A 224 20.18 8.40 0.42
N GLU A 225 19.93 8.27 1.71
CA GLU A 225 20.20 7.04 2.45
C GLU A 225 19.14 5.97 2.17
N LEU A 226 19.54 4.71 2.16
CA LEU A 226 18.74 3.55 1.81
C LEU A 226 18.83 2.48 2.91
N MET A 227 17.68 2.12 3.48
CA MET A 227 17.58 1.04 4.46
C MET A 227 16.79 -0.13 3.88
N VAL A 228 17.35 -1.33 4.05
CA VAL A 228 16.69 -2.59 3.72
C VAL A 228 16.62 -3.45 4.97
N ILE A 229 15.44 -3.98 5.27
CA ILE A 229 15.21 -4.84 6.42
C ILE A 229 14.62 -6.14 5.91
N LEU A 230 15.31 -7.24 6.14
CA LEU A 230 14.77 -8.58 5.89
C LEU A 230 14.22 -9.17 7.17
N ILE A 231 13.00 -9.71 7.11
CA ILE A 231 12.34 -10.38 8.22
C ILE A 231 12.25 -11.87 7.87
N CYS A 232 12.79 -12.71 8.73
CA CYS A 232 12.85 -14.15 8.52
C CYS A 232 12.38 -14.92 9.75
N LYS A 233 12.04 -16.18 9.54
CA LYS A 233 11.87 -17.19 10.57
C LYS A 233 13.09 -18.09 10.54
N ILE A 234 13.77 -18.25 11.67
CA ILE A 234 14.97 -19.08 11.83
C ILE A 234 14.77 -19.97 13.05
N GLU A 235 14.81 -21.27 12.83
CA GLU A 235 14.66 -22.29 13.88
C GLU A 235 15.93 -23.12 14.06
N LYS A 236 16.83 -23.09 13.04
CA LYS A 236 18.05 -23.90 13.01
C LYS A 236 19.25 -23.04 12.63
N GLU A 237 20.43 -23.50 13.05
CA GLU A 237 21.70 -22.78 12.78
C GLU A 237 22.03 -22.77 11.29
N GLU A 238 21.73 -23.85 10.57
CA GLU A 238 21.94 -23.95 9.12
C GLU A 238 21.09 -22.93 8.36
N GLU A 239 19.87 -22.65 8.82
CA GLU A 239 19.00 -21.63 8.25
C GLU A 239 19.58 -20.23 8.42
N MET A 240 20.21 -19.96 9.58
CA MET A 240 20.90 -18.69 9.82
C MET A 240 22.10 -18.52 8.89
N ALA A 241 22.88 -19.58 8.67
CA ALA A 241 24.02 -19.54 7.74
C ALA A 241 23.55 -19.25 6.31
N LEU A 242 22.53 -19.93 5.87
CA LEU A 242 21.90 -19.70 4.55
C LEU A 242 21.33 -18.26 4.45
N PHE A 243 20.64 -17.78 5.47
CA PHE A 243 20.08 -16.42 5.49
C PHE A 243 21.18 -15.35 5.42
N LYS A 244 22.30 -15.54 6.10
CA LYS A 244 23.47 -14.64 6.02
C LYS A 244 24.06 -14.58 4.61
N GLN A 245 24.02 -15.68 3.83
CA GLN A 245 24.46 -15.65 2.42
C GLN A 245 23.60 -14.72 1.59
N MET A 246 22.26 -14.70 1.80
CA MET A 246 21.37 -13.74 1.14
C MET A 246 21.68 -12.31 1.53
N LEU A 247 21.90 -12.04 2.82
CA LEU A 247 22.29 -10.70 3.28
C LEU A 247 23.61 -10.24 2.65
N GLN A 248 24.59 -11.15 2.53
CA GLN A 248 25.87 -10.85 1.87
C GLN A 248 25.66 -10.56 0.38
N TYR A 249 24.85 -11.38 -0.32
CA TYR A 249 24.50 -11.13 -1.72
C TYR A 249 23.88 -9.74 -1.92
N ILE A 250 22.95 -9.33 -1.04
CA ILE A 250 22.33 -8.01 -1.10
C ILE A 250 23.39 -6.91 -0.87
N ALA A 251 24.24 -7.08 0.13
CA ALA A 251 25.29 -6.13 0.47
C ALA A 251 26.31 -5.91 -0.67
N ASP A 252 26.60 -6.96 -1.43
CA ASP A 252 27.56 -6.94 -2.55
C ASP A 252 26.91 -6.40 -3.84
N THR A 253 25.63 -6.75 -4.07
CA THR A 253 24.90 -6.35 -5.28
C THR A 253 24.44 -4.88 -5.22
N PHE A 254 24.15 -4.36 -4.02
CA PHE A 254 23.65 -3.01 -3.80
C PHE A 254 24.52 -2.22 -2.83
N PRO A 255 25.69 -1.74 -3.28
CA PRO A 255 26.61 -0.98 -2.43
C PRO A 255 26.02 0.35 -1.92
N GLU A 256 24.97 0.87 -2.58
CA GLU A 256 24.22 2.06 -2.19
C GLU A 256 23.38 1.87 -0.91
N ILE A 257 23.18 0.64 -0.42
CA ILE A 257 22.50 0.39 0.85
C ILE A 257 23.37 0.88 2.01
N THR A 258 22.87 1.90 2.73
CA THR A 258 23.55 2.50 3.89
C THR A 258 23.19 1.82 5.21
N SER A 259 22.08 1.05 5.22
CA SER A 259 21.56 0.35 6.40
C SER A 259 20.93 -0.98 5.96
N LEU A 260 21.65 -2.09 6.12
CA LEU A 260 21.14 -3.44 5.87
C LEU A 260 20.90 -4.14 7.20
N LEU A 261 19.64 -4.35 7.50
CA LEU A 261 19.17 -4.87 8.78
C LEU A 261 18.40 -6.20 8.58
N TYR A 262 18.28 -6.96 9.66
CA TYR A 262 17.40 -8.10 9.69
C TYR A 262 16.71 -8.30 11.04
N ILE A 263 15.59 -8.98 11.03
CA ILE A 263 14.78 -9.32 12.21
C ILE A 263 14.41 -10.79 12.13
N ILE A 264 14.61 -11.51 13.23
CA ILE A 264 14.13 -12.88 13.38
C ILE A 264 12.74 -12.82 14.00
N ASN A 265 11.73 -13.26 13.25
CA ASN A 265 10.36 -13.31 13.69
C ASN A 265 9.81 -14.75 13.62
N ASN A 266 9.92 -15.46 14.73
CA ASN A 266 9.40 -16.82 14.88
C ASN A 266 7.94 -16.86 15.36
N LYS A 267 7.29 -15.67 15.50
CA LYS A 267 5.88 -15.56 15.90
C LYS A 267 4.93 -15.87 14.73
N CYS A 268 3.67 -16.11 15.07
CA CYS A 268 2.61 -16.30 14.07
C CYS A 268 2.12 -15.00 13.40
N ASN A 269 2.47 -13.82 13.94
CA ASN A 269 2.08 -12.54 13.37
C ASN A 269 3.30 -11.77 12.81
N ASP A 270 3.05 -10.70 12.05
CA ASP A 270 4.10 -9.89 11.42
C ASP A 270 4.52 -8.67 12.24
N THR A 271 4.03 -8.53 13.48
CA THR A 271 4.42 -7.42 14.37
C THR A 271 5.89 -7.55 14.76
N ILE A 272 6.67 -6.49 14.54
CA ILE A 272 8.12 -6.45 14.80
C ILE A 272 8.52 -5.51 15.93
N THR A 273 7.56 -4.81 16.54
CA THR A 273 7.82 -3.76 17.55
C THR A 273 8.59 -4.27 18.76
N ASP A 274 8.32 -5.50 19.18
CA ASP A 274 8.89 -6.20 20.34
C ASP A 274 10.12 -7.08 20.00
N LEU A 275 10.52 -7.15 18.73
CA LEU A 275 11.63 -8.00 18.28
C LEU A 275 12.93 -7.22 18.18
N GLU A 276 14.04 -7.89 18.40
CA GLU A 276 15.37 -7.31 18.21
C GLU A 276 15.68 -7.06 16.73
N VAL A 277 16.33 -5.93 16.45
CA VAL A 277 16.82 -5.58 15.12
C VAL A 277 18.33 -5.74 15.08
N HIS A 278 18.82 -6.53 14.15
CA HIS A 278 20.23 -6.79 13.97
C HIS A 278 20.77 -6.02 12.76
N THR A 279 21.90 -5.37 12.93
CA THR A 279 22.62 -4.70 11.82
C THR A 279 23.57 -5.69 11.16
N PHE A 280 23.34 -5.95 9.86
CA PHE A 280 24.27 -6.75 9.06
C PHE A 280 25.38 -5.90 8.44
N LYS A 281 25.03 -4.72 7.86
CA LYS A 281 25.97 -3.79 7.25
C LYS A 281 25.50 -2.35 7.45
N GLY A 282 26.43 -1.45 7.70
CA GLY A 282 26.18 -0.01 7.79
C GLY A 282 25.60 0.43 9.12
N LYS A 283 24.61 1.32 9.08
CA LYS A 283 24.01 1.94 10.27
C LYS A 283 22.73 1.21 10.67
N ASP A 284 22.31 1.36 11.94
CA ASP A 284 21.02 0.90 12.46
C ASP A 284 19.84 1.84 12.09
N HIS A 285 20.10 2.91 11.34
CA HIS A 285 19.13 3.96 11.00
C HIS A 285 19.50 4.65 9.69
N ILE A 286 18.57 5.45 9.19
CA ILE A 286 18.77 6.45 8.15
C ILE A 286 18.38 7.83 8.69
N PHE A 287 18.80 8.89 8.01
CA PHE A 287 18.39 10.25 8.33
C PHE A 287 17.43 10.79 7.27
N GLU A 288 16.39 11.45 7.73
CA GLU A 288 15.57 12.37 6.96
C GLU A 288 15.96 13.80 7.31
N GLU A 289 15.79 14.72 6.37
CA GLU A 289 16.08 16.13 6.60
C GLU A 289 14.91 17.01 6.20
N MET A 290 14.60 18.00 7.04
CA MET A 290 13.55 18.99 6.81
C MET A 290 13.95 20.32 7.45
N GLU A 291 14.04 21.38 6.66
CA GLU A 291 14.41 22.73 7.12
C GLU A 291 15.72 22.77 7.95
N GLY A 292 16.73 22.01 7.57
CA GLY A 292 17.98 21.90 8.30
C GLY A 292 17.94 21.04 9.57
N LEU A 293 16.76 20.53 9.94
CA LEU A 293 16.62 19.55 11.03
C LEU A 293 16.83 18.13 10.50
N ARG A 294 17.62 17.35 11.23
CA ARG A 294 17.89 15.94 10.90
C ARG A 294 17.14 15.02 11.85
N PHE A 295 16.34 14.15 11.29
CA PHE A 295 15.52 13.16 12.00
C PHE A 295 16.13 11.78 11.85
N LYS A 296 16.52 11.16 12.98
CA LYS A 296 16.97 9.76 12.99
C LYS A 296 15.77 8.84 12.83
N VAL A 297 15.71 8.09 11.72
CA VAL A 297 14.64 7.17 11.38
C VAL A 297 15.16 5.74 11.49
N GLY A 298 14.77 5.05 12.53
CA GLY A 298 15.06 3.63 12.74
C GLY A 298 14.11 2.70 11.99
N PRO A 299 14.35 1.39 12.03
CA PRO A 299 13.55 0.39 11.33
C PRO A 299 12.08 0.37 11.79
N LYS A 300 11.83 0.66 13.06
CA LYS A 300 10.49 0.67 13.67
C LYS A 300 9.88 2.07 13.78
N SER A 301 10.66 3.13 13.49
CA SER A 301 10.19 4.51 13.60
C SER A 301 9.05 4.80 12.63
N PHE A 302 8.03 5.49 13.12
CA PHE A 302 7.05 6.12 12.24
C PHE A 302 7.69 7.33 11.55
N TYR A 303 7.45 7.47 10.26
CA TYR A 303 7.72 8.67 9.48
C TYR A 303 6.71 8.73 8.33
N GLN A 304 6.23 9.93 7.99
CA GLN A 304 5.25 10.09 6.91
C GLN A 304 5.80 9.54 5.59
N THR A 305 5.03 8.68 4.95
CA THR A 305 5.50 7.92 3.77
C THR A 305 5.67 8.75 2.50
N ASN A 306 5.19 9.98 2.46
CA ASN A 306 5.46 10.98 1.44
C ASN A 306 6.12 12.18 2.14
N SER A 307 7.45 12.20 2.17
CA SER A 307 8.24 13.23 2.88
C SER A 307 7.96 14.64 2.35
N GLU A 308 7.87 14.82 1.04
CA GLU A 308 7.64 16.12 0.40
C GLU A 308 6.23 16.68 0.75
N GLN A 309 5.20 15.84 0.64
CA GLN A 309 3.83 16.26 0.95
C GLN A 309 3.62 16.44 2.46
N ALA A 310 4.31 15.67 3.29
CA ALA A 310 4.31 15.87 4.74
C ALA A 310 4.90 17.24 5.11
N TYR A 311 5.99 17.62 4.47
CA TYR A 311 6.55 18.96 4.66
C TYR A 311 5.56 20.07 4.27
N ASN A 312 4.87 19.92 3.14
CA ASN A 312 3.83 20.88 2.73
C ASN A 312 2.69 20.94 3.76
N LEU A 313 2.25 19.77 4.29
CA LEU A 313 1.23 19.72 5.34
C LEU A 313 1.70 20.47 6.61
N TYR A 314 2.95 20.26 7.03
CA TYR A 314 3.50 20.94 8.21
C TYR A 314 3.63 22.46 8.02
N LYS A 315 3.97 22.90 6.80
CA LYS A 315 3.96 24.35 6.47
C LYS A 315 2.56 24.93 6.60
N VAL A 316 1.54 24.27 6.08
CA VAL A 316 0.14 24.71 6.20
C VAL A 316 -0.29 24.78 7.66
N ALA A 317 -0.02 23.73 8.44
CA ALA A 317 -0.34 23.70 9.87
C ALA A 317 0.36 24.81 10.63
N ARG A 318 1.64 25.05 10.38
CA ARG A 318 2.41 26.14 10.98
C ARG A 318 1.85 27.51 10.61
N ASN A 319 1.47 27.72 9.36
CA ASN A 319 0.88 28.98 8.91
C ASN A 319 -0.47 29.25 9.58
N PHE A 320 -1.31 28.23 9.75
CA PHE A 320 -2.57 28.36 10.49
C PHE A 320 -2.38 28.60 11.98
N ALA A 321 -1.34 28.01 12.59
CA ALA A 321 -1.00 28.28 13.99
C ALA A 321 -0.53 29.73 14.21
N GLY A 322 -0.02 30.39 13.17
CA GLY A 322 0.53 31.74 13.25
C GLY A 322 1.81 31.83 14.10
N PRO A 323 2.38 33.01 14.27
CA PRO A 323 3.49 33.24 15.18
C PRO A 323 2.99 33.23 16.62
N VAL A 324 2.81 32.04 17.20
CA VAL A 324 2.52 31.89 18.63
C VAL A 324 3.82 31.88 19.40
N SER A 325 3.88 32.63 20.51
CA SER A 325 4.98 32.50 21.43
C SER A 325 5.02 31.02 21.90
N TYR A 326 6.11 30.41 21.76
CA TYR A 326 6.53 29.01 21.76
C TYR A 326 5.89 28.05 22.79
N THR A 327 5.14 28.52 23.74
CA THR A 327 4.79 27.79 24.95
C THR A 327 3.62 26.82 24.82
N HIS A 328 2.81 26.89 23.77
CA HIS A 328 1.56 26.12 23.70
C HIS A 328 1.48 25.08 22.58
N LEU A 329 2.47 24.98 21.70
CA LEU A 329 2.56 23.87 20.72
C LEU A 329 3.14 22.58 21.31
N ARG A 330 3.57 22.60 22.55
CA ARG A 330 3.77 21.39 23.37
C ARG A 330 2.44 21.03 24.02
N ALA A 331 1.42 20.81 23.21
CA ALA A 331 0.23 20.14 23.70
C ALA A 331 0.63 18.78 24.21
N HIS A 332 0.65 18.59 25.50
CA HIS A 332 0.45 17.36 26.27
C HIS A 332 0.90 16.01 25.65
N GLU A 333 1.70 16.03 24.61
CA GLU A 333 2.39 14.85 24.11
C GLU A 333 3.52 14.58 25.09
N THR A 334 3.25 13.69 26.00
CA THR A 334 4.25 13.18 26.91
C THR A 334 5.35 12.49 26.12
N GLU A 335 6.60 12.61 26.52
CA GLU A 335 7.76 11.93 25.93
C GLU A 335 7.57 10.41 25.77
N ALA A 336 6.54 9.84 26.39
CA ALA A 336 6.17 8.43 26.31
C ALA A 336 5.47 8.03 25.00
N GLU A 337 4.94 8.98 24.21
CA GLU A 337 4.25 8.71 22.92
C GLU A 337 5.14 8.92 21.68
N LEU A 338 6.37 9.36 21.86
CA LEU A 338 7.36 9.59 20.79
C LEU A 338 8.35 8.44 20.62
N VAL A 339 8.05 7.24 21.11
CA VAL A 339 8.90 6.05 20.97
C VAL A 339 8.48 5.20 19.78
#